data_d59c65126c85012d64bf7987fa40f52f
#
_entry.id   d59c65126c85012d64bf7987fa40f52f
#
_cell.length_a   1.000
_cell.length_b   1.000
_cell.length_c   1.000
_cell.angle_alpha   90.00
_cell.angle_beta   90.00
_cell.angle_gamma   90.00
#
_symmetry.space_group_name_H-M   'P 1'
#
loop_
_entity.id
_entity.type
_entity.pdbx_description
1 polymer ?
#
loop_
_entity_poly.entity_id
_entity_poly.type
_entity_poly.pdbx_seq_one_letter_code
_entity_poly.pdbx_strand_id
1 'polypeptide(L)'
;MRRTPSFLAATALAASALLVPTTAHADVTDAKLTVAFDRLAADRVAGISLSVKSASGVTNVTAHLRYQSSTADPYATLQLTRTQGTDSDGVWKAEYRPDITVRPGGSVVDTVITTADRATTTRRAGFLDCYTTTIEGLTGSPSVVDADHPDTTLRGRLMFRKSRDEAAEPAAGAEVSAAAAKAATGADGSFALQVRGAATVYAYAQGPLCYTEQKAPVTVTKQATVTTATITPASSVGPFGDVRVRGKVVRQGPDGPVPVAGMEIAISVPSDLADFQPVDSKTGADGTFSAWFQAGTLLGASGAVTVATRGDQFLDGNRITVGPLTIRRVSAFSGFDVGPAQQPYGDPINAQGRLSIQPDPGGTAKSPVFLEYSLNGKTGWTVWEKQTLEGQGGFYSTTGRPVTADAYWRLRYPGDALTMAAVSQVKHVDVKYRTYIYNFNASPEPVKKGKTITVKGLLDRFMDKAVPGPNAPVSIYFKPSGSSKWSQVAVVKTASNGWFSKTFKASQDGTWMASYNGSANYFASNKPSDYVDVR
;
A
#
# COMPACT_ATOMS: atom_id res chain seq x y z
N MET A 1 61.73 23.76 9.84
CA MET A 1 63.05 24.18 10.41
C MET A 1 63.57 23.09 11.34
N ARG A 2 64.80 22.64 11.06
CA ARG A 2 65.75 21.91 11.90
C ARG A 2 65.31 20.52 12.42
N ARG A 3 65.74 19.40 11.81
CA ARG A 3 67.07 18.72 11.78
C ARG A 3 67.42 18.01 13.09
N THR A 4 67.36 16.68 12.97
CA THR A 4 68.21 15.54 13.41
C THR A 4 69.38 15.86 14.37
N PRO A 5 69.98 14.88 15.10
CA PRO A 5 70.44 13.59 14.53
C PRO A 5 70.38 12.36 15.47
N SER A 6 70.57 11.22 14.80
CA SER A 6 70.99 9.88 15.15
C SER A 6 71.95 9.70 16.34
N PHE A 7 71.86 8.53 17.06
CA PHE A 7 73.00 7.75 17.49
C PHE A 7 72.66 6.24 17.44
N LEU A 8 73.51 5.50 16.74
CA LEU A 8 73.62 4.05 16.74
C LEU A 8 74.19 3.58 18.07
N ALA A 9 73.61 2.51 18.61
CA ALA A 9 74.37 1.60 19.52
C ALA A 9 74.00 0.15 19.12
N ALA A 10 74.93 -0.52 18.51
CA ALA A 10 74.86 -1.93 18.24
C ALA A 10 75.20 -2.72 19.52
N THR A 11 74.24 -3.53 19.97
CA THR A 11 74.51 -4.60 20.96
C THR A 11 74.10 -5.93 20.33
N ALA A 12 75.08 -6.73 20.05
CA ALA A 12 74.95 -8.12 19.66
C ALA A 12 74.39 -8.92 20.83
N LEU A 13 73.14 -9.44 20.70
CA LEU A 13 72.61 -10.47 21.61
C LEU A 13 72.61 -11.80 20.86
N ALA A 14 73.31 -12.77 21.42
CA ALA A 14 73.31 -14.14 20.96
C ALA A 14 71.91 -14.70 20.91
N ALA A 15 71.48 -15.14 19.74
CA ALA A 15 70.21 -15.85 19.51
C ALA A 15 70.36 -17.28 20.07
N SER A 16 69.87 -17.51 21.29
CA SER A 16 69.48 -18.84 21.73
C SER A 16 68.20 -19.21 20.95
N ALA A 17 68.34 -20.09 20.00
CA ALA A 17 67.21 -20.70 19.29
C ALA A 17 66.42 -21.53 20.35
N LEU A 18 65.33 -20.95 20.85
CA LEU A 18 64.26 -21.71 21.46
C LEU A 18 63.65 -22.56 20.35
N LEU A 19 64.02 -23.85 20.36
CA LEU A 19 63.24 -24.86 19.63
C LEU A 19 61.85 -24.88 20.19
N VAL A 20 60.93 -24.09 19.56
CA VAL A 20 59.51 -24.29 19.71
C VAL A 20 59.23 -25.70 19.15
N PRO A 21 58.69 -26.63 19.94
CA PRO A 21 58.33 -27.92 19.39
C PRO A 21 57.28 -27.64 18.30
N THR A 22 57.67 -27.79 17.04
CA THR A 22 56.72 -27.89 15.94
C THR A 22 55.84 -29.09 16.28
N THR A 23 54.54 -28.86 16.46
CA THR A 23 53.58 -29.96 16.52
C THR A 23 53.82 -30.80 15.29
N ALA A 24 54.34 -32.01 15.47
CA ALA A 24 54.54 -32.96 14.37
C ALA A 24 53.20 -33.18 13.71
N HIS A 25 53.07 -32.69 12.47
CA HIS A 25 51.90 -33.03 11.66
C HIS A 25 52.12 -34.44 11.12
N ALA A 26 51.17 -35.32 11.36
CA ALA A 26 51.20 -36.64 10.76
C ALA A 26 51.30 -36.48 9.24
N ASP A 27 52.31 -37.09 8.65
CA ASP A 27 52.57 -37.08 7.20
C ASP A 27 51.60 -38.00 6.41
N VAL A 28 50.38 -38.10 6.90
CA VAL A 28 49.30 -38.83 6.25
C VAL A 28 48.86 -38.06 5.01
N THR A 29 49.27 -38.53 3.84
CA THR A 29 48.97 -37.87 2.55
C THR A 29 47.59 -38.20 2.00
N ASP A 30 47.06 -39.39 2.37
CA ASP A 30 45.71 -39.82 2.03
C ASP A 30 45.16 -40.72 3.12
N ALA A 31 43.94 -40.53 3.57
CA ALA A 31 43.27 -41.42 4.51
C ALA A 31 41.76 -41.40 4.32
N LYS A 32 41.18 -42.56 3.97
CA LYS A 32 39.77 -42.76 3.75
C LYS A 32 39.21 -43.78 4.69
N LEU A 33 38.33 -43.32 5.60
CA LEU A 33 37.55 -44.19 6.48
C LEU A 33 36.20 -44.51 5.86
N THR A 34 35.83 -45.78 5.85
CA THR A 34 34.49 -46.26 5.48
C THR A 34 33.94 -47.17 6.57
N VAL A 35 32.64 -47.09 6.83
CA VAL A 35 31.94 -47.98 7.72
C VAL A 35 30.81 -48.62 6.91
N ALA A 36 30.93 -49.92 6.66
CA ALA A 36 29.91 -50.69 5.99
C ALA A 36 29.00 -51.30 7.05
N PHE A 37 27.73 -50.91 7.02
CA PHE A 37 26.70 -51.43 7.94
C PHE A 37 25.40 -51.68 7.19
N ASP A 38 24.95 -52.93 7.17
CA ASP A 38 23.67 -53.28 6.61
C ASP A 38 22.63 -53.54 7.73
N ARG A 39 21.68 -52.65 7.83
CA ARG A 39 20.61 -52.72 8.84
C ARG A 39 19.72 -53.95 8.71
N LEU A 40 19.67 -54.53 7.54
CA LEU A 40 18.88 -55.73 7.26
C LEU A 40 19.70 -57.02 7.34
N ALA A 41 21.00 -56.99 7.59
CA ALA A 41 21.76 -58.19 7.86
C ALA A 41 21.41 -58.75 9.24
N ALA A 42 21.23 -60.06 9.32
CA ALA A 42 20.84 -60.73 10.57
C ALA A 42 21.92 -60.63 11.65
N ASP A 43 23.19 -60.56 11.27
CA ASP A 43 24.34 -60.47 12.18
C ASP A 43 24.65 -59.02 12.60
N ARG A 44 24.14 -57.97 11.93
CA ARG A 44 24.26 -56.57 12.23
C ARG A 44 25.70 -56.13 12.56
N VAL A 45 26.66 -56.51 11.71
CA VAL A 45 28.07 -56.19 11.90
C VAL A 45 28.44 -54.91 11.16
N ALA A 46 29.05 -53.95 11.88
CA ALA A 46 29.66 -52.76 11.31
C ALA A 46 31.11 -53.07 10.93
N GLY A 47 31.39 -53.19 9.64
CA GLY A 47 32.74 -53.36 9.10
C GLY A 47 33.42 -52.01 8.97
N ILE A 48 34.42 -51.72 9.80
CA ILE A 48 35.21 -50.49 9.78
C ILE A 48 36.47 -50.74 8.93
N SER A 49 36.68 -49.94 7.89
CA SER A 49 37.82 -50.07 7.00
C SER A 49 38.45 -48.69 6.76
N LEU A 50 39.76 -48.59 7.03
CA LEU A 50 40.56 -47.41 6.84
C LEU A 50 41.69 -47.69 5.84
N SER A 51 41.71 -47.00 4.72
CA SER A 51 42.89 -46.98 3.83
C SER A 51 43.74 -45.75 4.19
N VAL A 52 45.06 -45.92 4.30
CA VAL A 52 45.99 -44.87 4.69
C VAL A 52 47.24 -44.92 3.84
N LYS A 53 47.70 -43.71 3.41
CA LYS A 53 49.05 -43.51 2.85
C LYS A 53 49.79 -42.53 3.76
N SER A 54 51.01 -42.93 4.17
CA SER A 54 51.90 -42.18 5.07
C SER A 54 53.37 -42.46 4.72
N ALA A 55 54.17 -41.41 4.58
CA ALA A 55 55.58 -41.56 4.28
C ALA A 55 56.38 -42.14 5.46
N SER A 56 56.04 -41.77 6.69
CA SER A 56 56.68 -42.31 7.91
C SER A 56 56.16 -43.70 8.33
N GLY A 57 55.07 -44.12 7.75
CA GLY A 57 54.40 -45.40 8.08
C GLY A 57 53.47 -45.32 9.28
N VAL A 58 52.36 -46.07 9.23
CA VAL A 58 51.35 -46.15 10.27
C VAL A 58 51.74 -47.23 11.31
N THR A 59 51.84 -46.85 12.57
CA THR A 59 52.17 -47.75 13.68
C THR A 59 50.98 -48.23 14.46
N ASN A 60 49.90 -47.41 14.50
CA ASN A 60 48.68 -47.80 15.23
C ASN A 60 47.44 -47.15 14.63
N VAL A 61 46.32 -47.83 14.61
CA VAL A 61 45.00 -47.30 14.26
C VAL A 61 43.99 -47.76 15.29
N THR A 62 43.41 -46.77 16.00
CA THR A 62 42.36 -47.00 16.99
C THR A 62 41.07 -46.37 16.57
N ALA A 63 39.96 -47.09 16.64
CA ALA A 63 38.63 -46.52 16.40
C ALA A 63 37.87 -46.33 17.72
N HIS A 64 37.39 -45.12 17.95
CA HIS A 64 36.50 -44.77 19.05
C HIS A 64 35.08 -44.63 18.55
N LEU A 65 34.19 -45.46 19.07
CA LEU A 65 32.76 -45.43 18.73
C LEU A 65 32.01 -44.61 19.78
N ARG A 66 31.28 -43.60 19.32
CA ARG A 66 30.55 -42.66 20.17
C ARG A 66 29.05 -42.66 19.78
N TYR A 67 28.19 -42.45 20.78
CA TYR A 67 26.75 -42.52 20.57
C TYR A 67 26.21 -41.13 20.19
N GLN A 68 25.58 -41.02 19.03
CA GLN A 68 24.89 -39.84 18.49
C GLN A 68 25.73 -38.52 18.33
N SER A 69 26.85 -38.38 19.06
CA SER A 69 27.66 -37.18 19.05
C SER A 69 29.14 -37.50 18.98
N SER A 70 29.89 -36.70 18.23
CA SER A 70 31.35 -36.79 18.17
C SER A 70 32.07 -36.32 19.43
N THR A 71 31.36 -35.65 20.33
CA THR A 71 31.89 -35.17 21.61
C THR A 71 31.53 -36.05 22.80
N ALA A 72 30.67 -37.05 22.59
CA ALA A 72 30.33 -38.03 23.62
C ALA A 72 31.54 -38.91 23.95
N ASP A 73 31.58 -39.44 25.17
CA ASP A 73 32.60 -40.44 25.53
C ASP A 73 32.48 -41.70 24.68
N PRO A 74 33.60 -42.33 24.30
CA PRO A 74 33.58 -43.54 23.54
C PRO A 74 32.91 -44.67 24.35
N TYR A 75 31.93 -45.32 23.80
CA TYR A 75 31.31 -46.52 24.37
C TYR A 75 32.03 -47.83 23.97
N ALA A 76 32.85 -47.78 22.93
CA ALA A 76 33.74 -48.83 22.52
C ALA A 76 35.02 -48.27 21.90
N THR A 77 36.12 -49.00 22.09
CA THR A 77 37.42 -48.69 21.49
C THR A 77 37.92 -49.98 20.83
N LEU A 78 38.26 -49.88 19.53
CA LEU A 78 38.72 -51.00 18.74
C LEU A 78 40.11 -50.71 18.18
N GLN A 79 40.98 -51.76 18.21
CA GLN A 79 42.22 -51.74 17.44
C GLN A 79 41.96 -52.26 16.03
N LEU A 80 42.34 -51.47 15.02
CA LEU A 80 42.28 -51.93 13.64
C LEU A 80 43.56 -52.69 13.29
N THR A 81 43.40 -53.83 12.66
CA THR A 81 44.52 -54.63 12.16
C THR A 81 44.72 -54.39 10.67
N ARG A 82 46.01 -54.32 10.24
CA ARG A 82 46.30 -54.19 8.82
C ARG A 82 45.98 -55.53 8.11
N THR A 83 45.15 -55.44 7.11
CA THR A 83 44.68 -56.60 6.32
C THR A 83 45.25 -56.62 4.91
N GLN A 84 45.74 -55.49 4.39
CA GLN A 84 46.31 -55.38 3.05
C GLN A 84 47.38 -54.29 3.01
N GLY A 85 48.35 -54.43 2.10
CA GLY A 85 49.38 -53.42 1.82
C GLY A 85 50.52 -53.40 2.87
N THR A 86 51.15 -52.21 3.00
CA THR A 86 52.29 -51.95 3.90
C THR A 86 51.90 -50.94 4.99
N ASP A 87 52.82 -50.64 5.91
CA ASP A 87 52.64 -49.55 6.90
C ASP A 87 52.54 -48.17 6.25
N SER A 88 53.19 -48.01 5.06
CA SER A 88 53.19 -46.76 4.30
C SER A 88 52.02 -46.63 3.33
N ASP A 89 51.41 -47.72 2.87
CA ASP A 89 50.23 -47.74 2.00
C ASP A 89 49.47 -49.04 2.27
N GLY A 90 48.45 -48.97 3.12
CA GLY A 90 47.72 -50.15 3.59
C GLY A 90 46.28 -49.94 3.94
N VAL A 91 45.61 -51.01 4.25
CA VAL A 91 44.21 -51.06 4.70
C VAL A 91 44.13 -51.73 6.06
N TRP A 92 43.52 -51.03 7.02
CA TRP A 92 43.28 -51.50 8.38
C TRP A 92 41.78 -51.77 8.57
N LYS A 93 41.43 -52.86 9.23
CA LYS A 93 40.02 -53.25 9.43
C LYS A 93 39.77 -53.64 10.86
N ALA A 94 38.53 -53.43 11.31
CA ALA A 94 37.92 -53.99 12.50
C ALA A 94 36.43 -54.25 12.27
N GLU A 95 35.83 -55.08 13.06
CA GLU A 95 34.37 -55.31 13.08
C GLU A 95 33.83 -54.97 14.46
N TYR A 96 32.60 -54.45 14.45
CA TYR A 96 31.86 -54.15 15.65
C TYR A 96 30.42 -54.66 15.52
N ARG A 97 29.91 -55.29 16.57
CA ARG A 97 28.49 -55.69 16.63
C ARG A 97 27.76 -54.78 17.58
N PRO A 98 26.97 -53.81 17.09
CA PRO A 98 26.17 -52.96 17.95
C PRO A 98 25.04 -53.75 18.61
N ASP A 99 24.67 -53.30 19.82
CA ASP A 99 23.45 -53.78 20.48
C ASP A 99 22.37 -52.74 20.32
N ILE A 100 21.46 -52.99 19.40
CA ILE A 100 20.34 -52.10 19.05
C ILE A 100 19.38 -51.88 20.23
N THR A 101 19.33 -52.81 21.20
CA THR A 101 18.47 -52.68 22.38
C THR A 101 19.03 -51.69 23.39
N VAL A 102 20.36 -51.52 23.40
CA VAL A 102 21.07 -50.59 24.29
C VAL A 102 21.33 -49.23 23.65
N ARG A 103 21.69 -49.24 22.36
CA ARG A 103 22.06 -48.00 21.64
C ARG A 103 21.48 -47.97 20.24
N PRO A 104 20.16 -47.83 20.13
CA PRO A 104 19.53 -47.65 18.81
C PRO A 104 19.88 -46.26 18.26
N GLY A 105 20.09 -46.17 16.93
CA GLY A 105 20.31 -44.90 16.26
C GLY A 105 21.73 -44.71 15.77
N GLY A 106 22.15 -43.45 15.71
CA GLY A 106 23.43 -43.08 15.10
C GLY A 106 24.64 -43.35 15.95
N SER A 107 25.66 -43.94 15.35
CA SER A 107 27.01 -44.11 15.95
C SER A 107 28.04 -43.35 15.12
N VAL A 108 28.91 -42.58 15.79
CA VAL A 108 30.05 -41.91 15.21
C VAL A 108 31.30 -42.76 15.45
N VAL A 109 32.08 -42.99 14.40
CA VAL A 109 33.34 -43.74 14.43
C VAL A 109 34.46 -42.75 14.16
N ASP A 110 35.27 -42.45 15.18
CA ASP A 110 36.48 -41.62 15.06
C ASP A 110 37.69 -42.56 15.06
N THR A 111 38.42 -42.65 13.94
CA THR A 111 39.69 -43.37 13.89
C THR A 111 40.85 -42.44 14.14
N VAL A 112 41.70 -42.80 15.10
CA VAL A 112 42.97 -42.11 15.38
C VAL A 112 44.08 -42.92 14.71
N ILE A 113 44.77 -42.35 13.78
CA ILE A 113 45.93 -42.89 13.06
C ILE A 113 47.17 -42.36 13.71
N THR A 114 48.05 -43.24 14.18
CA THR A 114 49.37 -42.85 14.75
C THR A 114 50.45 -43.30 13.78
N THR A 115 51.36 -42.44 13.44
CA THR A 115 52.51 -42.70 12.53
C THR A 115 53.80 -42.90 13.29
N ALA A 116 54.87 -43.38 12.64
CA ALA A 116 56.14 -43.72 13.31
C ALA A 116 56.83 -42.50 13.93
N ASP A 117 56.59 -41.29 13.44
CA ASP A 117 57.01 -40.01 14.00
C ASP A 117 56.17 -39.56 15.21
N ARG A 118 55.21 -40.41 15.67
CA ARG A 118 54.26 -40.17 16.79
C ARG A 118 53.25 -39.08 16.55
N ALA A 119 53.12 -38.61 15.31
CA ALA A 119 52.05 -37.72 14.97
C ALA A 119 50.70 -38.47 14.86
N THR A 120 49.59 -37.76 15.09
CA THR A 120 48.23 -38.34 15.04
C THR A 120 47.33 -37.59 14.08
N THR A 121 46.52 -38.34 13.34
CA THR A 121 45.48 -37.81 12.48
C THR A 121 44.17 -38.55 12.74
N THR A 122 43.04 -37.83 12.69
CA THR A 122 41.71 -38.41 12.90
C THR A 122 40.91 -38.42 11.64
N ARG A 123 40.16 -39.50 11.41
CA ARG A 123 39.14 -39.60 10.37
C ARG A 123 37.82 -40.02 11.01
N ARG A 124 36.71 -39.49 10.47
CA ARG A 124 35.39 -39.70 11.00
C ARG A 124 34.45 -40.30 9.95
N ALA A 125 33.65 -41.24 10.36
CA ALA A 125 32.53 -41.81 9.64
C ALA A 125 31.42 -42.19 10.64
N GLY A 126 30.37 -42.88 10.21
CA GLY A 126 29.33 -43.30 11.12
C GLY A 126 28.46 -44.37 10.47
N PHE A 127 27.59 -44.94 11.27
CA PHE A 127 26.54 -45.81 10.82
C PHE A 127 25.26 -45.57 11.64
N LEU A 128 24.12 -46.05 11.11
CA LEU A 128 22.82 -45.91 11.74
C LEU A 128 22.26 -47.30 12.03
N ASP A 129 22.13 -47.64 13.31
CA ASP A 129 21.61 -48.91 13.76
C ASP A 129 20.16 -48.77 14.24
N CYS A 130 19.21 -49.07 13.35
CA CYS A 130 17.79 -49.06 13.64
C CYS A 130 17.07 -50.11 12.78
N TYR A 131 15.90 -50.59 13.19
CA TYR A 131 15.04 -51.44 12.39
C TYR A 131 14.40 -50.67 11.26
N THR A 132 14.47 -51.18 10.05
CA THR A 132 13.88 -50.55 8.87
C THR A 132 12.37 -50.51 9.00
N THR A 133 11.79 -49.30 8.95
CA THR A 133 10.34 -49.07 9.05
C THR A 133 9.75 -48.75 7.72
N THR A 134 8.49 -49.16 7.51
CA THR A 134 7.68 -48.90 6.32
C THR A 134 6.26 -48.54 6.71
N ILE A 135 5.62 -47.67 5.94
CA ILE A 135 4.19 -47.38 6.05
C ILE A 135 3.48 -48.23 4.98
N GLU A 136 2.60 -49.13 5.38
CA GLU A 136 1.88 -50.02 4.49
C GLU A 136 0.40 -49.65 4.40
N GLY A 137 -0.21 -49.85 3.21
CA GLY A 137 -1.65 -49.66 2.99
C GLY A 137 -2.11 -48.22 3.24
N LEU A 138 -1.23 -47.21 3.03
CA LEU A 138 -1.59 -45.80 3.24
C LEU A 138 -2.69 -45.40 2.26
N THR A 139 -3.81 -44.92 2.78
CA THR A 139 -4.97 -44.42 2.05
C THR A 139 -5.49 -43.13 2.64
N GLY A 140 -6.22 -42.34 1.84
CA GLY A 140 -6.99 -41.17 2.29
C GLY A 140 -8.48 -41.37 1.97
N SER A 141 -9.34 -41.04 2.91
CA SER A 141 -10.79 -41.09 2.72
C SER A 141 -11.46 -39.79 3.20
N PRO A 142 -12.02 -38.98 2.29
CA PRO A 142 -12.02 -39.12 0.82
C PRO A 142 -10.62 -39.05 0.22
N SER A 143 -10.43 -39.68 -0.96
CA SER A 143 -9.16 -39.63 -1.72
C SER A 143 -9.01 -38.39 -2.61
N VAL A 144 -10.10 -37.67 -2.84
CA VAL A 144 -10.13 -36.38 -3.55
C VAL A 144 -10.73 -35.34 -2.63
N VAL A 145 -10.07 -34.21 -2.49
CA VAL A 145 -10.47 -33.09 -1.64
C VAL A 145 -10.34 -31.78 -2.41
N ASP A 146 -11.10 -30.77 -1.99
CA ASP A 146 -11.09 -29.42 -2.57
C ASP A 146 -11.26 -28.35 -1.48
N ALA A 147 -11.46 -27.09 -1.87
CA ALA A 147 -11.62 -25.98 -0.93
C ALA A 147 -12.95 -26.04 -0.15
N ASP A 148 -13.99 -26.69 -0.68
CA ASP A 148 -15.30 -26.84 -0.02
C ASP A 148 -15.32 -28.07 0.91
N HIS A 149 -14.57 -29.13 0.56
CA HIS A 149 -14.45 -30.37 1.31
C HIS A 149 -12.96 -30.70 1.53
N PRO A 150 -12.27 -29.97 2.40
CA PRO A 150 -10.81 -30.04 2.51
C PRO A 150 -10.30 -31.19 3.38
N ASP A 151 -11.15 -31.81 4.19
CA ASP A 151 -10.75 -32.76 5.22
C ASP A 151 -10.72 -34.20 4.71
N THR A 152 -9.69 -34.93 5.09
CA THR A 152 -9.54 -36.36 4.80
C THR A 152 -8.97 -37.11 6.00
N THR A 153 -9.29 -38.39 6.13
CA THR A 153 -8.69 -39.26 7.13
C THR A 153 -7.66 -40.17 6.46
N LEU A 154 -6.40 -40.03 6.85
CA LEU A 154 -5.30 -40.88 6.41
C LEU A 154 -5.27 -42.12 7.30
N ARG A 155 -5.24 -43.31 6.69
CA ARG A 155 -5.15 -44.61 7.40
C ARG A 155 -4.02 -45.41 6.80
N GLY A 156 -3.30 -46.16 7.65
CA GLY A 156 -2.22 -47.04 7.25
C GLY A 156 -1.73 -47.87 8.41
N ARG A 157 -0.68 -48.63 8.19
CA ARG A 157 0.02 -49.39 9.21
C ARG A 157 1.50 -49.06 9.20
N LEU A 158 2.09 -48.80 10.35
CA LEU A 158 3.54 -48.67 10.50
C LEU A 158 4.08 -50.05 10.86
N MET A 159 4.95 -50.56 10.00
CA MET A 159 5.61 -51.87 10.15
C MET A 159 7.11 -51.67 10.28
N PHE A 160 7.81 -52.59 10.93
CA PHE A 160 9.27 -52.61 10.95
C PHE A 160 9.80 -54.00 10.67
N ARG A 161 11.04 -54.08 10.22
CA ARG A 161 11.73 -55.32 9.92
C ARG A 161 13.08 -55.36 10.61
N LYS A 162 13.36 -56.43 11.36
CA LYS A 162 14.61 -56.60 12.11
C LYS A 162 15.76 -57.05 11.21
N SER A 163 15.44 -58.00 10.27
CA SER A 163 16.38 -58.46 9.25
C SER A 163 15.66 -58.74 7.93
N ARG A 164 16.39 -59.03 6.86
CA ARG A 164 15.78 -59.36 5.56
C ARG A 164 15.12 -60.73 5.57
N ASP A 165 15.52 -61.61 6.47
CA ASP A 165 15.05 -62.96 6.57
C ASP A 165 13.82 -63.13 7.49
N GLU A 166 13.48 -62.07 8.23
CA GLU A 166 12.33 -62.03 9.12
C GLU A 166 11.15 -61.32 8.49
N ALA A 167 9.93 -61.70 8.85
CA ALA A 167 8.73 -61.01 8.46
C ALA A 167 8.67 -59.58 9.09
N ALA A 168 7.95 -58.66 8.45
CA ALA A 168 7.68 -57.35 9.04
C ALA A 168 6.74 -57.53 10.25
N GLU A 169 7.05 -56.83 11.34
CA GLU A 169 6.28 -56.77 12.57
C GLU A 169 5.56 -55.42 12.71
N PRO A 170 4.38 -55.37 13.39
CA PRO A 170 3.72 -54.11 13.68
C PRO A 170 4.55 -53.24 14.64
N ALA A 171 4.71 -51.99 14.30
CA ALA A 171 5.31 -50.98 15.20
C ALA A 171 4.24 -50.41 16.14
N ALA A 172 3.92 -51.14 17.19
CA ALA A 172 2.89 -50.77 18.17
C ALA A 172 3.36 -49.60 19.06
N GLY A 173 2.46 -48.65 19.34
CA GLY A 173 2.71 -47.47 20.20
C GLY A 173 3.67 -46.44 19.64
N ALA A 174 4.06 -46.54 18.36
CA ALA A 174 4.92 -45.57 17.71
C ALA A 174 4.16 -44.31 17.32
N GLU A 175 4.77 -43.12 17.49
CA GLU A 175 4.17 -41.88 17.06
C GLU A 175 4.28 -41.71 15.54
N VAL A 176 3.13 -41.43 14.92
CA VAL A 176 3.03 -40.99 13.53
C VAL A 176 2.40 -39.60 13.45
N SER A 177 2.80 -38.81 12.48
CA SER A 177 2.25 -37.46 12.29
C SER A 177 2.04 -37.14 10.81
N ALA A 178 1.09 -36.25 10.54
CA ALA A 178 0.89 -35.66 9.22
C ALA A 178 0.33 -34.23 9.41
N ALA A 179 0.95 -33.24 8.81
CA ALA A 179 0.65 -31.84 9.08
C ALA A 179 0.68 -31.54 10.59
N ALA A 180 -0.44 -31.10 11.18
CA ALA A 180 -0.55 -30.87 12.63
C ALA A 180 -1.11 -32.07 13.41
N ALA A 181 -1.58 -33.12 12.73
CA ALA A 181 -2.17 -34.28 13.35
C ALA A 181 -1.09 -35.27 13.83
N LYS A 182 -1.32 -35.88 15.00
CA LYS A 182 -0.47 -36.91 15.58
C LYS A 182 -1.31 -38.06 16.13
N ALA A 183 -0.81 -39.26 16.06
CA ALA A 183 -1.41 -40.43 16.67
C ALA A 183 -0.33 -41.46 17.07
N ALA A 184 -0.61 -42.27 18.09
CA ALA A 184 0.14 -43.50 18.36
C ALA A 184 -0.46 -44.66 17.56
N THR A 185 0.41 -45.53 17.05
CA THR A 185 -0.05 -46.75 16.34
C THR A 185 -0.67 -47.75 17.30
N GLY A 186 -1.68 -48.47 16.84
CA GLY A 186 -2.32 -49.58 17.56
C GLY A 186 -1.39 -50.79 17.71
N ALA A 187 -1.87 -51.85 18.41
CA ALA A 187 -1.13 -53.08 18.60
C ALA A 187 -0.78 -53.78 17.27
N ASP A 188 -1.58 -53.58 16.24
CA ASP A 188 -1.38 -54.10 14.88
C ASP A 188 -0.62 -53.12 13.96
N GLY A 189 -0.03 -52.08 14.53
CA GLY A 189 0.65 -51.01 13.79
C GLY A 189 -0.28 -50.01 13.10
N SER A 190 -1.62 -50.17 13.18
CA SER A 190 -2.57 -49.28 12.50
C SER A 190 -2.61 -47.87 13.08
N PHE A 191 -2.89 -46.90 12.22
CA PHE A 191 -3.10 -45.50 12.62
C PHE A 191 -4.19 -44.80 11.78
N ALA A 192 -4.74 -43.74 12.33
CA ALA A 192 -5.64 -42.84 11.64
C ALA A 192 -5.30 -41.37 12.01
N LEU A 193 -5.16 -40.53 10.99
CA LEU A 193 -4.83 -39.10 11.13
C LEU A 193 -5.84 -38.26 10.34
N GLN A 194 -6.53 -37.35 11.00
CA GLN A 194 -7.38 -36.37 10.30
C GLN A 194 -6.52 -35.21 9.86
N VAL A 195 -6.49 -34.91 8.57
CA VAL A 195 -5.71 -33.85 7.96
C VAL A 195 -6.55 -33.06 6.97
N ARG A 196 -6.11 -31.86 6.72
CA ARG A 196 -6.69 -30.98 5.71
C ARG A 196 -5.80 -31.00 4.45
N GLY A 197 -6.35 -31.50 3.34
CA GLY A 197 -5.64 -31.61 2.06
C GLY A 197 -4.68 -32.78 1.97
N ALA A 198 -3.76 -32.71 1.01
CA ALA A 198 -2.71 -33.69 0.84
C ALA A 198 -1.61 -33.47 1.88
N ALA A 199 -1.15 -34.58 2.47
CA ALA A 199 -0.10 -34.52 3.47
C ALA A 199 0.87 -35.71 3.31
N THR A 200 2.09 -35.56 3.85
CA THR A 200 3.04 -36.65 4.05
C THR A 200 2.90 -37.15 5.48
N VAL A 201 2.83 -38.45 5.62
CA VAL A 201 2.85 -39.14 6.92
C VAL A 201 4.31 -39.37 7.30
N TYR A 202 4.68 -39.00 8.50
CA TYR A 202 6.00 -39.16 9.11
C TYR A 202 5.92 -40.10 10.29
N ALA A 203 6.83 -41.05 10.36
CA ALA A 203 7.14 -41.78 11.57
C ALA A 203 8.59 -41.48 11.95
N TYR A 204 8.77 -40.71 13.02
CA TYR A 204 10.10 -40.32 13.50
C TYR A 204 10.81 -41.50 14.15
N ALA A 205 12.15 -41.45 14.17
CA ALA A 205 12.94 -42.47 14.83
C ALA A 205 12.59 -42.51 16.33
N GLN A 206 12.15 -43.69 16.81
CA GLN A 206 11.77 -43.93 18.21
C GLN A 206 12.32 -45.26 18.69
N GLY A 207 13.14 -45.24 19.74
CA GLY A 207 13.81 -46.47 20.19
C GLY A 207 14.58 -47.09 19.03
N PRO A 208 14.36 -48.38 18.76
CA PRO A 208 15.07 -49.08 17.68
C PRO A 208 14.48 -48.85 16.28
N LEU A 209 13.39 -48.06 16.13
CA LEU A 209 12.74 -47.81 14.84
C LEU A 209 13.43 -46.72 14.05
N CYS A 210 13.68 -46.94 12.77
CA CYS A 210 14.18 -45.91 11.85
C CYS A 210 13.09 -44.88 11.52
N TYR A 211 13.54 -43.70 11.08
CA TYR A 211 12.68 -42.71 10.43
C TYR A 211 12.14 -43.26 9.10
N THR A 212 10.87 -43.01 8.84
CA THR A 212 10.25 -43.23 7.51
C THR A 212 9.21 -42.16 7.22
N GLU A 213 8.99 -41.88 5.96
CA GLU A 213 7.93 -40.99 5.48
C GLU A 213 7.26 -41.53 4.22
N GLN A 214 5.99 -41.19 4.03
CA GLN A 214 5.27 -41.52 2.82
C GLN A 214 4.22 -40.46 2.52
N LYS A 215 4.20 -39.99 1.27
CA LYS A 215 3.16 -39.11 0.79
C LYS A 215 1.83 -39.86 0.66
N ALA A 216 0.77 -39.33 1.26
CA ALA A 216 -0.56 -39.89 1.15
C ALA A 216 -1.11 -39.77 -0.28
N PRO A 217 -1.82 -40.82 -0.78
CA PRO A 217 -2.43 -40.81 -2.12
C PRO A 217 -3.75 -40.01 -2.11
N VAL A 218 -3.65 -38.72 -1.78
CA VAL A 218 -4.79 -37.81 -1.76
C VAL A 218 -4.57 -36.76 -2.88
N THR A 219 -5.58 -36.63 -3.74
CA THR A 219 -5.62 -35.63 -4.80
C THR A 219 -6.32 -34.38 -4.31
N VAL A 220 -5.71 -33.24 -4.50
CA VAL A 220 -6.33 -31.92 -4.22
C VAL A 220 -6.76 -31.31 -5.53
N THR A 221 -8.06 -31.05 -5.67
CA THR A 221 -8.62 -30.29 -6.79
C THR A 221 -8.56 -28.81 -6.45
N LYS A 222 -7.69 -28.07 -7.14
CA LYS A 222 -7.59 -26.62 -6.95
C LYS A 222 -8.73 -25.88 -7.60
N GLN A 223 -9.17 -24.81 -6.98
CA GLN A 223 -10.16 -23.88 -7.51
C GLN A 223 -9.50 -22.57 -7.91
N ALA A 224 -9.92 -22.04 -9.06
CA ALA A 224 -9.47 -20.73 -9.51
C ALA A 224 -10.03 -19.60 -8.62
N THR A 225 -9.22 -18.56 -8.42
CA THR A 225 -9.65 -17.34 -7.74
C THR A 225 -9.83 -16.18 -8.72
N VAL A 226 -10.75 -15.29 -8.40
CA VAL A 226 -10.95 -14.03 -9.12
C VAL A 226 -10.62 -12.88 -8.17
N THR A 227 -9.67 -12.06 -8.58
CA THR A 227 -9.25 -10.86 -7.84
C THR A 227 -9.76 -9.62 -8.56
N THR A 228 -10.39 -8.72 -7.84
CA THR A 228 -10.72 -7.37 -8.30
C THR A 228 -10.00 -6.36 -7.45
N ALA A 229 -9.50 -5.27 -8.04
CA ALA A 229 -8.88 -4.20 -7.28
C ALA A 229 -9.05 -2.84 -7.96
N THR A 230 -8.99 -1.79 -7.15
CA THR A 230 -8.98 -0.39 -7.56
C THR A 230 -7.86 0.34 -6.87
N ILE A 231 -7.39 1.42 -7.50
CA ILE A 231 -6.36 2.31 -6.98
C ILE A 231 -6.95 3.71 -6.76
N THR A 232 -6.60 4.36 -5.67
CA THR A 232 -7.03 5.72 -5.36
C THR A 232 -5.83 6.56 -4.93
N PRO A 233 -5.52 7.66 -5.64
CA PRO A 233 -6.22 8.22 -6.81
C PRO A 233 -6.07 7.32 -8.05
N ALA A 234 -7.02 7.43 -8.99
CA ALA A 234 -7.16 6.46 -10.09
C ALA A 234 -6.10 6.57 -11.20
N SER A 235 -5.51 7.74 -11.44
CA SER A 235 -4.64 7.96 -12.60
C SER A 235 -3.42 8.83 -12.34
N SER A 236 -3.49 9.75 -11.39
CA SER A 236 -2.38 10.66 -11.08
C SER A 236 -2.29 10.94 -9.60
N VAL A 237 -1.07 11.04 -9.09
CA VAL A 237 -0.76 11.34 -7.70
C VAL A 237 0.34 12.39 -7.64
N GLY A 238 0.34 13.22 -6.60
CA GLY A 238 1.46 14.15 -6.34
C GLY A 238 2.67 13.42 -5.79
N PRO A 239 3.88 14.01 -5.89
CA PRO A 239 5.04 13.53 -5.16
C PRO A 239 4.72 13.39 -3.67
N PHE A 240 5.18 12.29 -3.05
CA PHE A 240 4.87 11.89 -1.67
C PHE A 240 3.37 11.72 -1.36
N GLY A 241 2.52 11.69 -2.38
CA GLY A 241 1.08 11.48 -2.20
C GLY A 241 0.75 10.05 -1.84
N ASP A 242 -0.24 9.86 -0.98
CA ASP A 242 -0.71 8.54 -0.58
C ASP A 242 -1.52 7.88 -1.68
N VAL A 243 -1.19 6.63 -1.94
CA VAL A 243 -1.91 5.78 -2.90
C VAL A 243 -2.47 4.57 -2.16
N ARG A 244 -3.76 4.34 -2.31
CA ARG A 244 -4.44 3.21 -1.69
C ARG A 244 -4.93 2.22 -2.73
N VAL A 245 -4.60 0.95 -2.53
CA VAL A 245 -5.09 -0.18 -3.32
C VAL A 245 -6.12 -0.92 -2.48
N ARG A 246 -7.31 -1.12 -3.01
CA ARG A 246 -8.39 -1.89 -2.36
C ARG A 246 -8.94 -2.91 -3.33
N GLY A 247 -9.27 -4.07 -2.82
CA GLY A 247 -9.81 -5.13 -3.65
C GLY A 247 -10.52 -6.23 -2.89
N LYS A 248 -10.93 -7.22 -3.64
CA LYS A 248 -11.61 -8.41 -3.13
C LYS A 248 -11.17 -9.64 -3.91
N VAL A 249 -11.04 -10.74 -3.19
CA VAL A 249 -10.75 -12.06 -3.75
C VAL A 249 -11.94 -12.98 -3.48
N VAL A 250 -12.42 -13.63 -4.52
CA VAL A 250 -13.49 -14.64 -4.45
C VAL A 250 -13.06 -15.91 -5.20
N ARG A 251 -13.63 -17.05 -4.85
CA ARG A 251 -13.62 -18.28 -5.64
C ARG A 251 -15.03 -18.65 -6.06
N GLN A 252 -15.18 -19.49 -7.07
CA GLN A 252 -16.47 -20.01 -7.44
C GLN A 252 -16.82 -21.19 -6.52
N GLY A 253 -17.86 -21.02 -5.70
CA GLY A 253 -18.47 -22.10 -4.94
C GLY A 253 -19.68 -22.71 -5.66
N PRO A 254 -20.29 -23.75 -5.09
CA PRO A 254 -21.48 -24.40 -5.68
C PRO A 254 -22.66 -23.43 -5.91
N ASP A 255 -22.89 -22.52 -4.98
CA ASP A 255 -24.01 -21.57 -4.98
C ASP A 255 -23.61 -20.16 -5.45
N GLY A 256 -22.42 -19.98 -6.01
CA GLY A 256 -21.91 -18.69 -6.50
C GLY A 256 -20.58 -18.26 -5.88
N PRO A 257 -20.20 -16.96 -6.05
CA PRO A 257 -18.92 -16.45 -5.58
C PRO A 257 -18.79 -16.48 -4.06
N VAL A 258 -17.78 -17.17 -3.54
CA VAL A 258 -17.45 -17.29 -2.11
C VAL A 258 -16.24 -16.43 -1.81
N PRO A 259 -16.28 -15.55 -0.79
CA PRO A 259 -15.14 -14.79 -0.35
C PRO A 259 -13.98 -15.68 0.09
N VAL A 260 -12.75 -15.31 -0.25
CA VAL A 260 -11.54 -16.02 0.17
C VAL A 260 -10.89 -15.25 1.32
N ALA A 261 -10.98 -15.80 2.52
CA ALA A 261 -10.36 -15.24 3.72
C ALA A 261 -8.90 -15.68 3.89
N GLY A 262 -8.06 -14.81 4.44
CA GLY A 262 -6.68 -15.13 4.83
C GLY A 262 -5.69 -15.32 3.67
N MET A 263 -6.10 -15.07 2.42
CA MET A 263 -5.21 -15.17 1.24
C MET A 263 -4.16 -14.06 1.27
N GLU A 264 -2.92 -14.43 1.05
CA GLU A 264 -1.81 -13.47 0.99
C GLU A 264 -1.89 -12.65 -0.29
N ILE A 265 -1.75 -11.34 -0.13
CA ILE A 265 -1.78 -10.33 -1.19
C ILE A 265 -0.43 -9.66 -1.27
N ALA A 266 0.25 -9.81 -2.38
CA ALA A 266 1.47 -9.08 -2.72
C ALA A 266 1.16 -7.97 -3.71
N ILE A 267 1.55 -6.74 -3.38
CA ILE A 267 1.37 -5.58 -4.26
C ILE A 267 2.74 -5.13 -4.72
N SER A 268 2.94 -5.12 -6.03
CA SER A 268 4.17 -4.70 -6.68
C SER A 268 3.97 -3.36 -7.38
N VAL A 269 4.79 -2.40 -7.04
CA VAL A 269 4.79 -1.06 -7.64
C VAL A 269 6.11 -0.87 -8.40
N PRO A 270 6.11 -0.30 -9.62
CA PRO A 270 7.35 0.05 -10.30
C PRO A 270 8.25 0.95 -9.43
N SER A 271 9.55 0.72 -9.44
CA SER A 271 10.52 1.45 -8.61
C SER A 271 10.48 2.96 -8.81
N ASP A 272 10.15 3.41 -10.04
CA ASP A 272 10.05 4.83 -10.35
C ASP A 272 8.78 5.49 -9.79
N LEU A 273 7.77 4.69 -9.42
CA LEU A 273 6.51 5.18 -8.85
C LEU A 273 6.49 5.23 -7.33
N ALA A 274 7.33 4.45 -6.66
CA ALA A 274 7.39 4.44 -5.20
C ALA A 274 8.80 4.08 -4.73
N ASP A 275 9.29 4.78 -3.71
CA ASP A 275 10.60 4.52 -3.12
C ASP A 275 10.61 3.21 -2.31
N PHE A 276 9.46 2.81 -1.80
CA PHE A 276 9.25 1.59 -1.01
C PHE A 276 8.08 0.77 -1.54
N GLN A 277 8.25 -0.55 -1.54
CA GLN A 277 7.15 -1.45 -1.88
C GLN A 277 6.10 -1.47 -0.75
N PRO A 278 4.81 -1.59 -1.08
CA PRO A 278 3.76 -1.80 -0.08
C PRO A 278 4.02 -3.07 0.75
N VAL A 279 3.62 -3.04 2.00
CA VAL A 279 3.67 -4.23 2.87
C VAL A 279 2.61 -5.22 2.40
N ASP A 280 2.99 -6.50 2.30
CA ASP A 280 2.07 -7.60 2.00
C ASP A 280 0.91 -7.61 3.00
N SER A 281 -0.27 -7.89 2.53
CA SER A 281 -1.49 -7.95 3.33
C SER A 281 -2.20 -9.29 3.16
N LYS A 282 -3.27 -9.52 3.92
CA LYS A 282 -4.13 -10.69 3.78
C LYS A 282 -5.58 -10.26 3.60
N THR A 283 -6.36 -11.08 2.90
CA THR A 283 -7.80 -10.84 2.79
C THR A 283 -8.50 -11.05 4.13
N GLY A 284 -9.46 -10.20 4.42
CA GLY A 284 -10.39 -10.34 5.55
C GLY A 284 -11.39 -11.48 5.37
N ALA A 285 -12.24 -11.69 6.36
CA ALA A 285 -13.28 -12.73 6.32
C ALA A 285 -14.25 -12.59 5.14
N ASP A 286 -14.47 -11.37 4.67
CA ASP A 286 -15.31 -11.03 3.51
C ASP A 286 -14.56 -11.06 2.17
N GLY A 287 -13.31 -11.51 2.17
CA GLY A 287 -12.42 -11.57 1.02
C GLY A 287 -11.82 -10.21 0.62
N THR A 288 -12.10 -9.11 1.33
CA THR A 288 -11.56 -7.79 1.00
C THR A 288 -10.12 -7.62 1.50
N PHE A 289 -9.37 -6.75 0.82
CA PHE A 289 -8.04 -6.32 1.26
C PHE A 289 -7.83 -4.83 1.01
N SER A 290 -6.91 -4.24 1.74
CA SER A 290 -6.48 -2.86 1.55
C SER A 290 -5.00 -2.75 1.88
N ALA A 291 -4.26 -2.09 0.98
CA ALA A 291 -2.87 -1.71 1.20
C ALA A 291 -2.66 -0.27 0.72
N TRP A 292 -1.56 0.33 1.13
CA TRP A 292 -1.21 1.68 0.70
C TRP A 292 0.31 1.78 0.48
N PHE A 293 0.68 2.75 -0.33
CA PHE A 293 2.08 3.16 -0.51
C PHE A 293 2.14 4.66 -0.75
N GLN A 294 3.30 5.23 -0.55
CA GLN A 294 3.59 6.63 -0.86
C GLN A 294 4.26 6.73 -2.23
N ALA A 295 3.75 7.62 -3.07
CA ALA A 295 4.35 7.88 -4.37
C ALA A 295 5.75 8.47 -4.22
N GLY A 296 6.66 8.10 -5.11
CA GLY A 296 8.00 8.68 -5.21
C GLY A 296 7.99 10.14 -5.68
N THR A 297 9.15 10.65 -6.01
CA THR A 297 9.35 12.06 -6.38
C THR A 297 9.59 12.30 -7.86
N LEU A 298 9.82 11.25 -8.65
CA LEU A 298 10.17 11.35 -10.05
C LEU A 298 8.95 11.76 -10.89
N LEU A 299 8.88 13.04 -11.24
CA LEU A 299 7.80 13.59 -12.07
C LEU A 299 7.77 12.95 -13.45
N GLY A 300 6.58 12.55 -13.89
CA GLY A 300 6.37 11.87 -15.16
C GLY A 300 6.57 10.36 -15.07
N ALA A 301 7.11 9.82 -13.95
CA ALA A 301 7.12 8.38 -13.74
C ALA A 301 5.69 7.84 -13.83
N SER A 302 5.53 6.79 -14.63
CA SER A 302 4.22 6.21 -14.90
C SER A 302 4.31 4.70 -14.98
N GLY A 303 3.34 4.01 -14.44
CA GLY A 303 3.31 2.55 -14.49
C GLY A 303 2.07 1.96 -13.86
N ALA A 304 1.89 0.69 -14.08
CA ALA A 304 0.78 -0.06 -13.51
C ALA A 304 1.19 -0.75 -12.21
N VAL A 305 0.30 -0.74 -11.25
CA VAL A 305 0.44 -1.48 -9.99
C VAL A 305 -0.06 -2.90 -10.20
N THR A 306 0.74 -3.89 -9.82
CA THR A 306 0.37 -5.29 -9.89
C THR A 306 -0.12 -5.78 -8.53
N VAL A 307 -1.26 -6.45 -8.51
CA VAL A 307 -1.79 -7.15 -7.35
C VAL A 307 -1.74 -8.65 -7.64
N ALA A 308 -1.00 -9.39 -6.83
CA ALA A 308 -0.86 -10.83 -6.93
C ALA A 308 -1.40 -11.50 -5.65
N THR A 309 -2.13 -12.58 -5.81
CA THR A 309 -2.57 -13.43 -4.72
C THR A 309 -1.71 -14.69 -4.69
N ARG A 310 -1.28 -15.12 -3.51
CA ARG A 310 -0.55 -16.37 -3.35
C ARG A 310 -1.52 -17.50 -3.11
N GLY A 311 -1.61 -18.42 -4.07
CA GLY A 311 -2.39 -19.65 -3.92
C GLY A 311 -1.84 -20.57 -2.81
N ASP A 312 -2.67 -21.50 -2.40
CA ASP A 312 -2.32 -22.60 -1.48
C ASP A 312 -2.57 -23.96 -2.13
N GLN A 313 -2.72 -24.99 -1.33
CA GLN A 313 -3.00 -26.33 -1.89
C GLN A 313 -4.40 -26.45 -2.52
N PHE A 314 -5.37 -25.63 -2.12
CA PHE A 314 -6.76 -25.69 -2.60
C PHE A 314 -7.13 -24.61 -3.59
N LEU A 315 -6.41 -23.52 -3.61
CA LEU A 315 -6.72 -22.33 -4.39
C LEU A 315 -5.55 -21.94 -5.28
N ASP A 316 -5.86 -21.58 -6.51
CA ASP A 316 -4.86 -20.99 -7.40
C ASP A 316 -4.66 -19.52 -7.06
N GLY A 317 -3.40 -19.09 -7.15
CA GLY A 317 -3.06 -17.66 -7.12
C GLY A 317 -3.51 -16.98 -8.41
N ASN A 318 -3.69 -15.66 -8.32
CA ASN A 318 -4.08 -14.82 -9.46
C ASN A 318 -3.19 -13.56 -9.49
N ARG A 319 -3.08 -12.94 -10.65
CA ARG A 319 -2.37 -11.67 -10.84
C ARG A 319 -3.19 -10.75 -11.71
N ILE A 320 -3.41 -9.53 -11.24
CA ILE A 320 -4.08 -8.48 -12.00
C ILE A 320 -3.24 -7.21 -11.98
N THR A 321 -3.55 -6.31 -12.91
CA THR A 321 -2.91 -5.00 -13.04
C THR A 321 -3.94 -3.92 -12.87
N VAL A 322 -3.64 -2.89 -12.07
CA VAL A 322 -4.48 -1.72 -11.84
C VAL A 322 -3.71 -0.43 -12.19
N GLY A 323 -4.40 0.54 -12.73
CA GLY A 323 -3.81 1.77 -13.25
C GLY A 323 -3.77 1.82 -14.78
N PRO A 324 -2.93 2.66 -15.39
CA PRO A 324 -1.67 3.23 -14.90
C PRO A 324 -1.84 4.39 -13.92
N LEU A 325 -0.84 4.57 -13.05
CA LEU A 325 -0.67 5.73 -12.16
C LEU A 325 0.52 6.55 -12.64
N THR A 326 0.39 7.89 -12.62
CA THR A 326 1.46 8.81 -13.02
C THR A 326 1.74 9.81 -11.92
N ILE A 327 3.02 10.06 -11.60
CA ILE A 327 3.43 11.10 -10.67
C ILE A 327 3.44 12.45 -11.39
N ARG A 328 2.59 13.38 -10.92
CA ARG A 328 2.42 14.72 -11.51
C ARG A 328 2.39 15.78 -10.42
N ARG A 329 2.83 17.00 -10.74
CA ARG A 329 2.66 18.15 -9.86
C ARG A 329 1.19 18.36 -9.52
N VAL A 330 0.92 18.74 -8.29
CA VAL A 330 -0.42 19.10 -7.84
C VAL A 330 -0.63 20.58 -8.09
N SER A 331 -1.76 20.94 -8.67
CA SER A 331 -2.16 22.32 -8.84
C SER A 331 -3.47 22.64 -8.11
N ALA A 332 -3.60 23.85 -7.61
CA ALA A 332 -4.79 24.33 -6.92
C ALA A 332 -4.96 25.84 -7.09
N PHE A 333 -6.20 26.31 -7.07
CA PHE A 333 -6.50 27.73 -6.97
C PHE A 333 -6.81 28.14 -5.54
N SER A 334 -6.34 29.30 -5.14
CA SER A 334 -6.69 29.97 -3.89
C SER A 334 -7.08 31.43 -4.14
N GLY A 335 -7.86 32.03 -3.21
CA GLY A 335 -8.24 33.44 -3.28
C GLY A 335 -9.03 33.81 -4.53
N PHE A 336 -9.73 32.86 -5.17
CA PHE A 336 -10.58 33.23 -6.31
C PHE A 336 -11.73 34.09 -5.85
N ASP A 337 -11.82 35.26 -6.45
CA ASP A 337 -12.93 36.19 -6.29
C ASP A 337 -13.28 36.83 -7.62
N VAL A 338 -14.55 37.19 -7.78
CA VAL A 338 -15.07 37.86 -8.96
C VAL A 338 -16.20 38.79 -8.51
N GLY A 339 -16.19 39.99 -9.00
CA GLY A 339 -17.23 40.86 -8.53
C GLY A 339 -17.14 42.31 -8.98
N PRO A 340 -18.04 43.10 -8.39
CA PRO A 340 -18.87 42.84 -7.19
C PRO A 340 -19.95 41.77 -7.41
N ALA A 341 -20.44 41.17 -6.31
CA ALA A 341 -21.45 40.10 -6.35
C ALA A 341 -22.78 40.51 -6.98
N GLN A 342 -23.09 41.83 -6.94
CA GLN A 342 -24.15 42.47 -7.71
C GLN A 342 -23.54 43.51 -8.62
N GLN A 343 -23.61 43.28 -9.91
CA GLN A 343 -22.98 44.12 -10.93
C GLN A 343 -24.03 44.87 -11.76
N PRO A 344 -23.87 46.16 -12.00
CA PRO A 344 -24.70 46.87 -12.96
C PRO A 344 -24.55 46.32 -14.38
N TYR A 345 -25.65 46.17 -15.09
CA TYR A 345 -25.65 45.76 -16.49
C TYR A 345 -24.75 46.67 -17.33
N GLY A 346 -23.89 46.10 -18.13
CA GLY A 346 -22.97 46.79 -18.99
C GLY A 346 -21.68 47.29 -18.30
N ASP A 347 -21.54 47.08 -17.01
CA ASP A 347 -20.29 47.40 -16.30
C ASP A 347 -19.31 46.19 -16.35
N PRO A 348 -18.00 46.46 -16.30
CA PRO A 348 -17.01 45.38 -16.26
C PRO A 348 -16.92 44.71 -14.87
N ILE A 349 -16.54 43.45 -14.86
CA ILE A 349 -16.16 42.74 -13.63
C ILE A 349 -14.64 42.69 -13.47
N ASN A 350 -14.22 42.52 -12.23
CA ASN A 350 -12.86 42.13 -11.89
C ASN A 350 -12.85 40.70 -11.37
N ALA A 351 -11.90 39.91 -11.84
CA ALA A 351 -11.67 38.56 -11.33
C ALA A 351 -10.21 38.41 -10.96
N GLN A 352 -9.96 37.75 -9.84
CA GLN A 352 -8.61 37.51 -9.34
C GLN A 352 -8.50 36.13 -8.71
N GLY A 353 -7.28 35.59 -8.69
CA GLY A 353 -7.02 34.32 -8.03
C GLY A 353 -5.56 33.90 -8.20
N ARG A 354 -5.11 33.03 -7.34
CA ARG A 354 -3.75 32.55 -7.33
C ARG A 354 -3.71 31.08 -7.70
N LEU A 355 -2.94 30.73 -8.74
CA LEU A 355 -2.59 29.35 -9.07
C LEU A 355 -1.34 28.95 -8.27
N SER A 356 -1.41 27.84 -7.54
CA SER A 356 -0.31 27.20 -6.85
C SER A 356 -0.02 25.86 -7.53
N ILE A 357 1.26 25.56 -7.77
CA ILE A 357 1.72 24.30 -8.36
C ILE A 357 2.83 23.74 -7.47
N GLN A 358 2.69 22.50 -7.03
CA GLN A 358 3.63 21.81 -6.14
C GLN A 358 4.10 20.46 -6.70
N PRO A 359 5.40 20.13 -6.70
CA PRO A 359 6.52 21.05 -6.45
C PRO A 359 6.63 22.16 -7.49
N ASP A 360 7.38 23.22 -7.15
CA ASP A 360 7.54 24.39 -8.00
C ASP A 360 8.01 24.02 -9.41
N PRO A 361 7.32 24.45 -10.48
CA PRO A 361 7.74 24.19 -11.84
C PRO A 361 8.94 25.05 -12.31
N GLY A 362 9.36 26.03 -11.50
CA GLY A 362 10.40 27.01 -11.85
C GLY A 362 9.87 28.30 -12.46
N GLY A 363 10.63 29.39 -12.32
CA GLY A 363 10.21 30.74 -12.69
C GLY A 363 9.91 30.99 -14.17
N THR A 364 10.35 30.13 -15.09
CA THR A 364 10.10 30.23 -16.54
C THR A 364 8.92 29.38 -17.04
N ALA A 365 8.32 28.58 -16.14
CA ALA A 365 7.17 27.74 -16.51
C ALA A 365 5.97 28.62 -16.86
N LYS A 366 5.28 28.29 -17.96
CA LYS A 366 4.11 29.02 -18.44
C LYS A 366 2.85 28.21 -18.21
N SER A 367 1.91 28.77 -17.46
CA SER A 367 0.66 28.13 -17.06
C SER A 367 -0.54 28.87 -17.65
N PRO A 368 -1.21 28.34 -18.68
CA PRO A 368 -2.42 28.97 -19.23
C PRO A 368 -3.58 28.82 -18.25
N VAL A 369 -4.15 29.96 -17.82
CA VAL A 369 -5.33 30.02 -16.95
C VAL A 369 -6.48 30.62 -17.72
N PHE A 370 -7.66 30.02 -17.60
CA PHE A 370 -8.89 30.45 -18.25
C PHE A 370 -9.88 30.93 -17.20
N LEU A 371 -10.39 32.17 -17.37
CA LEU A 371 -11.59 32.61 -16.70
C LEU A 371 -12.78 32.12 -17.54
N GLU A 372 -13.65 31.36 -16.93
CA GLU A 372 -14.82 30.75 -17.59
C GLU A 372 -16.09 31.18 -16.89
N TYR A 373 -17.18 31.31 -17.68
CA TYR A 373 -18.52 31.55 -17.14
C TYR A 373 -19.51 30.48 -17.60
N SER A 374 -20.58 30.31 -16.82
CA SER A 374 -21.71 29.42 -17.12
C SER A 374 -22.99 30.04 -16.61
N LEU A 375 -24.10 29.92 -17.36
CA LEU A 375 -25.39 30.44 -16.94
C LEU A 375 -26.05 29.61 -15.83
N ASN A 376 -25.66 28.36 -15.65
CA ASN A 376 -26.23 27.46 -14.63
C ASN A 376 -25.25 26.98 -13.56
N GLY A 377 -23.97 27.33 -13.68
CA GLY A 377 -22.90 26.96 -12.74
C GLY A 377 -22.48 25.50 -12.76
N LYS A 378 -23.04 24.69 -13.61
CA LYS A 378 -22.78 23.23 -13.70
C LYS A 378 -22.22 22.80 -15.05
N THR A 379 -22.81 23.26 -16.12
CA THR A 379 -22.49 22.88 -17.51
C THR A 379 -22.39 24.11 -18.41
N GLY A 380 -21.98 23.94 -19.67
CA GLY A 380 -21.94 25.02 -20.64
C GLY A 380 -20.90 26.10 -20.31
N TRP A 381 -19.77 25.71 -19.72
CA TRP A 381 -18.67 26.62 -19.41
C TRP A 381 -18.05 27.18 -20.69
N THR A 382 -18.02 28.50 -20.80
CA THR A 382 -17.49 29.24 -21.94
C THR A 382 -16.29 30.07 -21.47
N VAL A 383 -15.24 30.09 -22.27
CA VAL A 383 -14.04 30.89 -21.97
C VAL A 383 -14.37 32.37 -22.15
N TRP A 384 -14.19 33.12 -21.09
CA TRP A 384 -14.30 34.58 -21.09
C TRP A 384 -12.96 35.23 -21.42
N GLU A 385 -11.88 34.75 -20.78
CA GLU A 385 -10.53 35.27 -20.95
C GLU A 385 -9.49 34.21 -20.71
N LYS A 386 -8.33 34.34 -21.37
CA LYS A 386 -7.15 33.49 -21.17
C LYS A 386 -5.97 34.38 -20.79
N GLN A 387 -5.28 33.98 -19.73
CA GLN A 387 -3.98 34.53 -19.35
C GLN A 387 -2.93 33.46 -19.26
N THR A 388 -1.67 33.77 -19.49
CA THR A 388 -0.54 32.88 -19.24
C THR A 388 0.24 33.43 -18.06
N LEU A 389 0.25 32.66 -16.97
CA LEU A 389 1.00 33.00 -15.76
C LEU A 389 2.43 32.48 -15.87
N GLU A 390 3.37 33.17 -15.23
CA GLU A 390 4.78 32.79 -15.16
C GLU A 390 5.19 32.58 -13.70
N GLY A 391 6.05 31.55 -13.48
CA GLY A 391 6.57 31.22 -12.16
C GLY A 391 5.57 30.57 -11.20
N GLN A 392 6.01 30.40 -9.97
CA GLN A 392 5.22 29.81 -8.89
C GLN A 392 4.23 30.81 -8.31
N GLY A 393 3.02 30.33 -8.01
CA GLY A 393 1.99 31.14 -7.36
C GLY A 393 1.48 32.27 -8.23
N GLY A 394 1.40 32.05 -9.53
CA GLY A 394 0.88 33.03 -10.50
C GLY A 394 -0.44 33.62 -10.01
N PHE A 395 -0.63 34.89 -10.33
CA PHE A 395 -1.83 35.66 -9.96
C PHE A 395 -2.61 36.00 -11.22
N TYR A 396 -3.89 35.67 -11.22
CA TYR A 396 -4.77 35.94 -12.35
C TYR A 396 -5.71 37.10 -12.00
N SER A 397 -5.80 38.07 -12.88
CA SER A 397 -6.69 39.24 -12.74
C SER A 397 -7.20 39.63 -14.12
N THR A 398 -8.47 39.99 -14.23
CA THR A 398 -9.05 40.55 -15.46
C THR A 398 -9.90 41.76 -15.15
N THR A 399 -9.96 42.71 -16.08
CA THR A 399 -10.75 43.91 -15.99
C THR A 399 -11.27 44.31 -17.37
N GLY A 400 -12.28 45.17 -17.42
CA GLY A 400 -12.64 45.94 -18.61
C GLY A 400 -13.69 45.31 -19.56
N ARG A 401 -14.09 44.06 -19.44
CA ARG A 401 -15.16 43.51 -20.27
C ARG A 401 -16.52 43.66 -19.58
N PRO A 402 -17.53 44.30 -20.25
CA PRO A 402 -18.85 44.47 -19.69
C PRO A 402 -19.60 43.14 -19.60
N VAL A 403 -20.35 42.94 -18.51
CA VAL A 403 -21.26 41.81 -18.33
C VAL A 403 -22.72 42.26 -18.51
N THR A 404 -23.51 41.40 -19.13
CA THR A 404 -24.92 41.71 -19.52
C THR A 404 -25.92 40.68 -19.03
N ALA A 405 -25.48 39.66 -18.31
CA ALA A 405 -26.36 38.61 -17.78
C ALA A 405 -25.76 38.00 -16.50
N ASP A 406 -26.63 37.49 -15.64
CA ASP A 406 -26.25 36.67 -14.48
C ASP A 406 -25.39 35.50 -14.93
N ALA A 407 -24.33 35.24 -14.23
CA ALA A 407 -23.46 34.13 -14.54
C ALA A 407 -22.69 33.59 -13.33
N TYR A 408 -22.31 32.33 -13.42
CA TYR A 408 -21.39 31.67 -12.53
C TYR A 408 -19.99 31.69 -13.14
N TRP A 409 -18.98 31.91 -12.34
CA TRP A 409 -17.61 32.15 -12.78
C TRP A 409 -16.64 31.21 -12.07
N ARG A 410 -15.58 30.80 -12.78
CA ARG A 410 -14.47 30.02 -12.22
C ARG A 410 -13.18 30.27 -12.97
N LEU A 411 -12.07 29.94 -12.33
CA LEU A 411 -10.79 29.79 -13.01
C LEU A 411 -10.55 28.32 -13.31
N ARG A 412 -9.96 28.04 -14.46
CA ARG A 412 -9.53 26.69 -14.86
C ARG A 412 -8.09 26.72 -15.37
N TYR A 413 -7.26 25.83 -14.83
CA TYR A 413 -5.97 25.44 -15.36
C TYR A 413 -6.10 24.03 -15.96
N PRO A 414 -5.81 23.82 -17.25
CA PRO A 414 -6.03 22.51 -17.89
C PRO A 414 -5.02 21.46 -17.47
N GLY A 415 -3.92 21.85 -16.83
CA GLY A 415 -2.78 20.99 -16.60
C GLY A 415 -1.93 20.80 -17.85
N ASP A 416 -0.91 19.94 -17.72
CA ASP A 416 -0.03 19.50 -18.80
C ASP A 416 0.43 18.05 -18.54
N ALA A 417 1.42 17.56 -19.26
CA ALA A 417 1.92 16.19 -19.10
C ALA A 417 2.46 15.93 -17.68
N LEU A 418 3.02 16.94 -17.01
CA LEU A 418 3.67 16.84 -15.70
C LEU A 418 2.90 17.51 -14.57
N THR A 419 1.76 18.15 -14.85
CA THR A 419 0.98 18.91 -13.86
C THR A 419 -0.50 18.56 -13.97
N MET A 420 -1.16 18.29 -12.87
CA MET A 420 -2.60 18.01 -12.83
C MET A 420 -3.40 19.28 -13.15
N ALA A 421 -4.60 19.10 -13.69
CA ALA A 421 -5.54 20.19 -13.90
C ALA A 421 -6.12 20.69 -12.56
N ALA A 422 -6.50 21.97 -12.52
CA ALA A 422 -7.20 22.56 -11.38
C ALA A 422 -8.38 23.43 -11.82
N VAL A 423 -9.38 23.49 -10.96
CA VAL A 423 -10.54 24.39 -11.10
C VAL A 423 -10.75 25.07 -9.75
N SER A 424 -11.04 26.38 -9.78
CA SER A 424 -11.36 27.13 -8.56
C SER A 424 -12.77 26.81 -8.06
N GLN A 425 -13.10 27.30 -6.87
CA GLN A 425 -14.52 27.39 -6.48
C GLN A 425 -15.32 28.20 -7.50
N VAL A 426 -16.62 27.96 -7.55
CA VAL A 426 -17.55 28.69 -8.44
C VAL A 426 -18.13 29.87 -7.67
N LYS A 427 -18.16 31.06 -8.28
CA LYS A 427 -18.78 32.28 -7.75
C LYS A 427 -19.89 32.74 -8.66
N HIS A 428 -20.94 33.31 -8.11
CA HIS A 428 -22.07 33.88 -8.84
C HIS A 428 -22.02 35.39 -8.84
N VAL A 429 -22.26 35.99 -9.98
CA VAL A 429 -22.44 37.44 -10.16
C VAL A 429 -23.86 37.69 -10.66
N ASP A 430 -24.60 38.46 -9.89
CA ASP A 430 -25.99 38.90 -10.16
C ASP A 430 -25.95 40.23 -10.92
N VAL A 431 -26.46 40.29 -12.13
CA VAL A 431 -26.41 41.48 -12.98
C VAL A 431 -27.76 42.20 -12.96
N LYS A 432 -27.72 43.45 -12.46
CA LYS A 432 -28.94 44.27 -12.29
C LYS A 432 -28.91 45.54 -13.11
N TYR A 433 -30.06 45.94 -13.56
CA TYR A 433 -30.23 47.22 -14.24
C TYR A 433 -30.25 48.38 -13.23
N ARG A 434 -29.59 49.49 -13.56
CA ARG A 434 -29.69 50.74 -12.79
C ARG A 434 -31.07 51.37 -12.95
N THR A 435 -31.56 52.08 -11.95
CA THR A 435 -32.81 52.85 -11.99
C THR A 435 -32.60 54.26 -11.49
N TYR A 436 -33.31 55.23 -12.04
CA TYR A 436 -33.28 56.61 -11.61
C TYR A 436 -34.67 57.19 -11.62
N ILE A 437 -34.97 58.08 -10.65
CA ILE A 437 -36.15 58.91 -10.62
C ILE A 437 -35.77 60.29 -11.12
N TYR A 438 -36.39 60.72 -12.22
CA TYR A 438 -36.25 62.04 -12.84
C TYR A 438 -37.49 62.87 -12.63
N ASN A 439 -37.41 64.21 -12.89
CA ASN A 439 -38.53 65.15 -12.88
C ASN A 439 -39.40 65.04 -11.62
N PHE A 440 -38.77 64.74 -10.50
CA PHE A 440 -39.42 64.71 -9.19
C PHE A 440 -39.82 66.12 -8.78
N ASN A 441 -41.12 66.27 -8.41
CA ASN A 441 -41.66 67.58 -8.00
C ASN A 441 -42.86 67.36 -7.10
N ALA A 442 -42.95 68.18 -6.07
CA ALA A 442 -44.09 68.28 -5.15
C ALA A 442 -44.71 69.66 -5.24
N SER A 443 -45.75 69.81 -6.01
CA SER A 443 -46.33 71.12 -6.36
C SER A 443 -47.84 71.20 -6.19
N PRO A 444 -48.45 72.42 -6.12
CA PRO A 444 -47.83 73.73 -6.21
C PRO A 444 -47.10 74.15 -4.91
N GLU A 445 -46.14 75.05 -5.06
CA GLU A 445 -45.44 75.71 -3.94
C GLU A 445 -45.21 77.20 -4.27
N PRO A 446 -45.44 78.10 -3.35
CA PRO A 446 -46.00 77.89 -2.00
C PRO A 446 -47.49 77.43 -2.08
N VAL A 447 -47.93 76.68 -1.08
CA VAL A 447 -49.30 76.18 -0.98
C VAL A 447 -49.98 76.60 0.31
N LYS A 448 -51.31 76.95 0.29
CA LYS A 448 -52.09 77.22 1.49
C LYS A 448 -52.32 75.93 2.27
N LYS A 449 -52.24 76.01 3.63
CA LYS A 449 -52.49 74.89 4.51
C LYS A 449 -53.87 74.25 4.21
N GLY A 450 -53.91 72.91 4.12
CA GLY A 450 -55.10 72.14 3.82
C GLY A 450 -55.40 72.01 2.32
N LYS A 451 -54.69 72.70 1.44
CA LYS A 451 -54.84 72.54 -0.03
C LYS A 451 -54.08 71.31 -0.51
N THR A 452 -54.39 70.86 -1.69
CA THR A 452 -53.80 69.68 -2.30
C THR A 452 -52.49 70.01 -3.00
N ILE A 453 -51.45 69.17 -2.74
CA ILE A 453 -50.22 69.10 -3.52
C ILE A 453 -50.21 67.80 -4.30
N THR A 454 -49.48 67.77 -5.38
CA THR A 454 -49.21 66.59 -6.15
C THR A 454 -47.73 66.30 -6.17
N VAL A 455 -47.38 65.12 -5.61
CA VAL A 455 -46.01 64.61 -5.70
C VAL A 455 -45.95 63.67 -6.94
N LYS A 456 -45.07 63.98 -7.91
CA LYS A 456 -44.92 63.22 -9.16
C LYS A 456 -43.46 63.01 -9.48
N GLY A 457 -43.15 62.04 -10.33
CA GLY A 457 -41.84 61.77 -10.89
C GLY A 457 -41.88 60.69 -11.95
N LEU A 458 -40.79 60.52 -12.66
CA LEU A 458 -40.57 59.52 -13.70
C LEU A 458 -39.51 58.56 -13.24
N LEU A 459 -39.82 57.29 -13.12
CA LEU A 459 -38.85 56.20 -12.89
C LEU A 459 -38.40 55.64 -14.22
N ASP A 460 -37.12 55.72 -14.52
CA ASP A 460 -36.49 55.07 -15.66
C ASP A 460 -35.58 53.92 -15.19
N ARG A 461 -35.44 52.91 -16.07
CA ARG A 461 -34.53 51.77 -15.97
C ARG A 461 -33.49 51.90 -17.07
N PHE A 462 -32.24 51.60 -16.73
CA PHE A 462 -31.10 51.66 -17.67
C PHE A 462 -30.73 50.26 -18.10
N MET A 463 -31.15 49.91 -19.31
CA MET A 463 -30.69 48.76 -20.06
C MET A 463 -29.60 49.24 -21.03
N ASP A 464 -29.66 49.00 -22.33
CA ASP A 464 -28.77 49.66 -23.29
C ASP A 464 -29.06 51.15 -23.41
N LYS A 465 -30.24 51.57 -23.05
CA LYS A 465 -30.73 52.96 -23.00
C LYS A 465 -31.71 53.14 -21.85
N ALA A 466 -31.99 54.39 -21.51
CA ALA A 466 -33.05 54.70 -20.56
C ALA A 466 -34.42 54.29 -21.13
N VAL A 467 -35.18 53.53 -20.38
CA VAL A 467 -36.54 53.12 -20.71
C VAL A 467 -37.46 53.26 -19.50
N PRO A 468 -38.76 53.55 -19.68
CA PRO A 468 -39.69 53.67 -18.56
C PRO A 468 -39.66 52.46 -17.64
N GLY A 469 -39.74 52.66 -16.32
CA GLY A 469 -39.90 51.62 -15.29
C GLY A 469 -41.36 51.42 -14.92
N PRO A 470 -42.19 50.67 -15.70
CA PRO A 470 -43.61 50.48 -15.44
C PRO A 470 -43.87 49.59 -14.24
N ASN A 471 -45.02 49.79 -13.60
CA ASN A 471 -45.57 48.94 -12.55
C ASN A 471 -44.63 48.79 -11.32
N ALA A 472 -43.69 49.69 -11.14
CA ALA A 472 -42.71 49.66 -10.04
C ALA A 472 -43.27 50.36 -8.79
N PRO A 473 -43.13 49.77 -7.58
CA PRO A 473 -43.61 50.36 -6.34
C PRO A 473 -42.63 51.45 -5.86
N VAL A 474 -42.98 52.73 -6.04
CA VAL A 474 -42.23 53.90 -5.58
C VAL A 474 -42.75 54.32 -4.22
N SER A 475 -41.92 54.36 -3.22
CA SER A 475 -42.21 54.86 -1.89
C SER A 475 -42.04 56.41 -1.87
N ILE A 476 -43.06 57.08 -1.36
CA ILE A 476 -43.04 58.54 -1.12
C ILE A 476 -42.86 58.79 0.38
N TYR A 477 -41.94 59.65 0.69
CA TYR A 477 -41.60 60.06 2.07
C TYR A 477 -41.82 61.53 2.27
N PHE A 478 -42.18 61.88 3.50
CA PHE A 478 -42.25 63.26 3.97
C PHE A 478 -41.41 63.48 5.21
N LYS A 479 -40.70 64.58 5.28
CA LYS A 479 -39.94 65.04 6.44
C LYS A 479 -40.37 66.48 6.79
N PRO A 480 -41.07 66.70 7.93
CA PRO A 480 -41.41 68.03 8.41
C PRO A 480 -40.21 68.94 8.52
N SER A 481 -40.40 70.24 8.30
CA SER A 481 -39.39 71.24 8.56
C SER A 481 -38.96 71.22 10.04
N GLY A 482 -37.65 71.28 10.32
CA GLY A 482 -37.08 71.12 11.66
C GLY A 482 -36.95 69.70 12.15
N SER A 483 -37.46 68.67 11.43
CA SER A 483 -37.30 67.26 11.77
C SER A 483 -36.16 66.60 11.00
N SER A 484 -35.49 65.65 11.66
CA SER A 484 -34.54 64.75 11.00
C SER A 484 -35.14 63.44 10.47
N LYS A 485 -36.41 63.14 10.84
CA LYS A 485 -37.05 61.88 10.56
C LYS A 485 -37.88 61.90 9.27
N TRP A 486 -37.59 60.95 8.37
CA TRP A 486 -38.40 60.64 7.21
C TRP A 486 -39.52 59.66 7.56
N SER A 487 -40.74 59.94 7.14
CA SER A 487 -41.86 59.05 7.29
C SER A 487 -42.36 58.64 5.91
N GLN A 488 -42.50 57.33 5.66
CA GLN A 488 -43.14 56.85 4.43
C GLN A 488 -44.66 57.15 4.49
N VAL A 489 -45.13 57.96 3.55
CA VAL A 489 -46.53 58.42 3.54
C VAL A 489 -47.37 57.76 2.45
N ALA A 490 -46.73 57.12 1.46
CA ALA A 490 -47.44 56.35 0.44
C ALA A 490 -46.47 55.44 -0.31
N VAL A 491 -47.04 54.40 -0.96
CA VAL A 491 -46.41 53.63 -2.04
C VAL A 491 -47.29 53.77 -3.25
N VAL A 492 -46.70 54.12 -4.41
CA VAL A 492 -47.44 54.35 -5.65
C VAL A 492 -46.79 53.51 -6.74
N LYS A 493 -47.58 52.81 -7.56
CA LYS A 493 -47.06 52.11 -8.72
C LYS A 493 -46.92 53.06 -9.89
N THR A 494 -45.82 52.96 -10.61
CA THR A 494 -45.58 53.70 -11.85
C THR A 494 -46.56 53.22 -12.95
N ALA A 495 -47.00 54.11 -13.81
CA ALA A 495 -47.76 53.84 -15.02
C ALA A 495 -46.86 53.17 -16.09
N SER A 496 -47.48 52.75 -17.22
CA SER A 496 -46.76 52.14 -18.36
C SER A 496 -45.60 53.00 -18.92
N ASN A 497 -45.74 54.29 -18.82
CA ASN A 497 -44.71 55.28 -19.24
C ASN A 497 -43.74 55.66 -18.12
N GLY A 498 -43.71 54.95 -17.00
CA GLY A 498 -42.77 55.17 -15.87
C GLY A 498 -43.17 56.30 -14.93
N TRP A 499 -44.19 57.10 -15.23
CA TRP A 499 -44.64 58.18 -14.34
C TRP A 499 -45.38 57.65 -13.13
N PHE A 500 -45.19 58.25 -11.98
CA PHE A 500 -45.99 58.11 -10.78
C PHE A 500 -46.48 59.48 -10.31
N SER A 501 -47.64 59.46 -9.69
CA SER A 501 -48.23 60.67 -9.12
C SER A 501 -49.15 60.32 -7.96
N LYS A 502 -49.14 61.15 -6.89
CA LYS A 502 -50.02 61.02 -5.73
C LYS A 502 -50.31 62.36 -5.12
N THR A 503 -51.56 62.59 -4.80
CA THR A 503 -51.99 63.83 -4.16
C THR A 503 -51.97 63.68 -2.63
N PHE A 504 -51.63 64.78 -1.94
CA PHE A 504 -51.63 64.88 -0.49
C PHE A 504 -52.23 66.21 -0.05
N LYS A 505 -52.68 66.29 1.22
CA LYS A 505 -53.08 67.55 1.85
C LYS A 505 -51.82 68.18 2.47
N ALA A 506 -51.55 69.43 2.09
CA ALA A 506 -50.45 70.21 2.67
C ALA A 506 -50.81 70.62 4.13
N SER A 507 -50.14 70.05 5.09
CA SER A 507 -50.38 70.26 6.52
C SER A 507 -49.35 71.16 7.21
N GLN A 508 -48.12 71.14 6.75
CA GLN A 508 -46.97 71.87 7.30
C GLN A 508 -45.83 71.86 6.29
N ASP A 509 -44.89 72.77 6.48
CA ASP A 509 -43.62 72.85 5.69
C ASP A 509 -42.86 71.53 5.79
N GLY A 510 -42.23 71.18 4.72
CA GLY A 510 -41.38 70.00 4.73
C GLY A 510 -40.85 69.55 3.37
N THR A 511 -40.02 68.57 3.45
CA THR A 511 -39.36 68.01 2.24
C THR A 511 -40.03 66.67 1.88
N TRP A 512 -40.37 66.57 0.62
CA TRP A 512 -40.87 65.33 0.00
C TRP A 512 -39.72 64.61 -0.68
N MET A 513 -39.74 63.27 -0.71
CA MET A 513 -38.72 62.45 -1.34
C MET A 513 -39.40 61.22 -1.93
N ALA A 514 -38.88 60.72 -3.06
CA ALA A 514 -39.30 59.44 -3.60
C ALA A 514 -38.11 58.49 -3.68
N SER A 515 -38.39 57.20 -3.55
CA SER A 515 -37.40 56.12 -3.65
C SER A 515 -38.05 54.86 -4.22
N TYR A 516 -37.41 54.25 -5.20
CA TYR A 516 -37.62 52.88 -5.59
C TYR A 516 -36.60 51.99 -4.91
N ASN A 517 -37.01 50.98 -4.16
CA ASN A 517 -36.12 50.17 -3.31
C ASN A 517 -35.42 49.05 -4.10
N GLY A 518 -35.60 48.97 -5.42
CA GLY A 518 -35.05 47.88 -6.24
C GLY A 518 -35.90 46.62 -6.24
N SER A 519 -35.44 45.62 -6.97
CA SER A 519 -36.00 44.29 -7.05
C SER A 519 -34.92 43.23 -7.35
N ALA A 520 -35.33 42.01 -7.67
CA ALA A 520 -34.39 40.97 -8.10
C ALA A 520 -33.53 41.45 -9.28
N ASN A 521 -34.09 42.16 -10.25
CA ASN A 521 -33.42 42.54 -11.50
C ASN A 521 -33.01 44.01 -11.56
N TYR A 522 -33.30 44.81 -10.54
CA TYR A 522 -33.08 46.26 -10.56
C TYR A 522 -32.46 46.76 -9.27
N PHE A 523 -31.46 47.67 -9.39
CA PHE A 523 -30.95 48.40 -8.23
C PHE A 523 -31.96 49.40 -7.71
N ALA A 524 -31.79 49.82 -6.48
CA ALA A 524 -32.55 50.94 -5.92
C ALA A 524 -32.21 52.24 -6.67
N SER A 525 -33.23 53.12 -6.79
CA SER A 525 -33.06 54.40 -7.44
C SER A 525 -32.28 55.40 -6.56
N ASN A 526 -31.88 56.55 -7.18
CA ASN A 526 -31.59 57.77 -6.45
C ASN A 526 -32.81 58.17 -5.59
N LYS A 527 -32.62 59.11 -4.68
CA LYS A 527 -33.67 59.62 -3.75
C LYS A 527 -33.83 61.10 -3.93
N PRO A 528 -34.44 61.55 -5.06
CA PRO A 528 -34.67 62.99 -5.27
C PRO A 528 -35.66 63.52 -4.26
N SER A 529 -35.45 64.76 -3.85
CA SER A 529 -36.28 65.45 -2.85
C SER A 529 -36.64 66.86 -3.31
N ASP A 530 -37.79 67.34 -2.82
CA ASP A 530 -38.30 68.68 -3.09
C ASP A 530 -38.99 69.26 -1.84
N TYR A 531 -38.78 70.54 -1.61
CA TYR A 531 -39.31 71.22 -0.42
C TYR A 531 -40.59 71.97 -0.77
N VAL A 532 -41.56 71.87 0.08
CA VAL A 532 -42.86 72.55 -0.06
C VAL A 532 -43.06 73.53 1.10
N ASP A 533 -43.21 74.81 0.76
CA ASP A 533 -43.57 75.90 1.68
C ASP A 533 -45.12 75.93 1.83
N VAL A 534 -45.64 75.76 3.08
CA VAL A 534 -47.06 75.72 3.43
C VAL A 534 -47.44 76.95 4.19
N ARG A 535 -48.23 77.84 3.62
CA ARG A 535 -48.64 79.13 4.18
C ARG A 535 -50.06 79.10 4.72
#